data_d31daab4863d88546e82b080b5540b00
#
_entry.id   d31daab4863d88546e82b080b5540b00
#
_cell.length_a   1.000
_cell.length_b   1.000
_cell.length_c   1.000
_cell.angle_alpha   90.00
_cell.angle_beta   90.00
_cell.angle_gamma   90.00
#
_symmetry.space_group_name_H-M   'P 1'
#
loop_
_entity.id
_entity.type
_entity.pdbx_description
1 polymer ?
#
loop_
_entity_poly.entity_id
_entity_poly.type
_entity_poly.pdbx_seq_one_letter_code
_entity_poly.pdbx_strand_id
1 'polypeptide(L)'
;AGEVLGEAIASINAVVDGIVVLGGGIVAAHKYLMPSVIRELNGTVAMYEGAPSDRMEMKAFFLDDPAGLTAFLAPTSRQILVPGTTETIEYDPVKRMGVITTKLGTSKAIAFGAYAFALNELDKY
;
A
#
# COMPACT_ATOMS: atom_id res chain seq x y z
N ALA A 1 -9.96 9.59 -12.44
CA ALA A 1 -8.57 9.76 -11.94
C ALA A 1 -8.24 8.72 -10.85
N GLY A 2 -9.10 8.55 -9.83
CA GLY A 2 -8.84 7.58 -8.76
C GLY A 2 -8.79 6.14 -9.22
N GLU A 3 -9.66 5.72 -10.12
CA GLU A 3 -9.66 4.37 -10.70
C GLU A 3 -8.38 4.09 -11.47
N VAL A 4 -7.95 5.01 -12.35
CA VAL A 4 -6.71 4.87 -13.11
C VAL A 4 -5.48 4.78 -12.19
N LEU A 5 -5.47 5.57 -11.12
CA LEU A 5 -4.41 5.50 -10.11
C LEU A 5 -4.44 4.16 -9.36
N GLY A 6 -5.62 3.67 -8.99
CA GLY A 6 -5.79 2.36 -8.37
C GLY A 6 -5.30 1.22 -9.26
N GLU A 7 -5.63 1.24 -10.55
CA GLU A 7 -5.14 0.30 -11.56
C GLU A 7 -3.61 0.28 -11.63
N ALA A 8 -2.99 1.47 -11.72
CA ALA A 8 -1.54 1.59 -11.77
C ALA A 8 -0.87 1.05 -10.49
N ILE A 9 -1.43 1.35 -9.32
CA ILE A 9 -0.93 0.84 -8.04
C ILE A 9 -1.06 -0.69 -7.99
N ALA A 10 -2.19 -1.26 -8.39
CA ALA A 10 -2.39 -2.71 -8.43
C ALA A 10 -1.35 -3.40 -9.32
N SER A 11 -1.09 -2.82 -10.50
CA SER A 11 -0.10 -3.34 -11.45
C SER A 11 1.32 -3.31 -10.89
N ILE A 12 1.71 -2.23 -10.20
CA ILE A 12 3.03 -2.12 -9.57
C ILE A 12 3.14 -3.07 -8.38
N ASN A 13 2.10 -3.17 -7.56
CA ASN A 13 2.09 -4.01 -6.37
C ASN A 13 2.15 -5.51 -6.70
N ALA A 14 1.69 -5.92 -7.87
CA ALA A 14 1.86 -7.30 -8.37
C ALA A 14 3.34 -7.70 -8.52
N VAL A 15 4.25 -6.73 -8.64
CA VAL A 15 5.70 -6.96 -8.82
C VAL A 15 6.49 -6.55 -7.58
N VAL A 16 6.07 -5.50 -6.88
CA VAL A 16 6.77 -4.93 -5.72
C VAL A 16 5.84 -4.94 -4.52
N ASP A 17 6.12 -5.81 -3.56
CA ASP A 17 5.41 -5.84 -2.29
C ASP A 17 5.90 -4.73 -1.36
N GLY A 18 4.98 -3.92 -0.82
CA GLY A 18 5.33 -2.84 0.08
C GLY A 18 4.22 -1.83 0.33
N ILE A 19 4.52 -0.87 1.18
CA ILE A 19 3.65 0.28 1.43
C ILE A 19 3.77 1.28 0.28
N VAL A 20 2.64 1.70 -0.26
CA VAL A 20 2.59 2.70 -1.32
C VAL A 20 2.53 4.10 -0.73
N VAL A 21 3.52 4.92 -1.01
CA VAL A 21 3.56 6.32 -0.59
C VAL A 21 3.23 7.23 -1.78
N LEU A 22 2.11 7.92 -1.71
CA LEU A 22 1.68 8.85 -2.76
C LEU A 22 2.26 10.24 -2.50
N GLY A 23 2.91 10.79 -3.52
CA GLY A 23 3.49 12.13 -3.52
C GLY A 23 3.01 12.97 -4.71
N GLY A 24 3.39 14.23 -4.73
CA GLY A 24 3.08 15.14 -5.84
C GLY A 24 1.92 16.10 -5.56
N GLY A 25 1.65 17.01 -6.48
CA GLY A 25 0.65 18.06 -6.31
C GLY A 25 -0.78 17.55 -6.13
N ILE A 26 -1.12 16.42 -6.74
CA ILE A 26 -2.45 15.82 -6.67
C ILE A 26 -2.79 15.27 -5.27
N VAL A 27 -1.78 15.01 -4.44
CA VAL A 27 -1.95 14.50 -3.07
C VAL A 27 -2.74 15.46 -2.19
N ALA A 28 -2.70 16.77 -2.47
CA ALA A 28 -3.54 17.74 -1.77
C ALA A 28 -5.04 17.43 -1.89
N ALA A 29 -5.44 16.76 -2.98
CA ALA A 29 -6.82 16.34 -3.22
C ALA A 29 -7.09 14.87 -2.78
N HIS A 30 -6.24 14.27 -1.96
CA HIS A 30 -6.32 12.86 -1.57
C HIS A 30 -7.69 12.45 -1.04
N LYS A 31 -8.34 13.30 -0.23
CA LYS A 31 -9.67 13.03 0.33
C LYS A 31 -10.75 12.76 -0.73
N TYR A 32 -10.59 13.26 -1.94
CA TYR A 32 -11.51 13.03 -3.07
C TYR A 32 -11.08 11.84 -3.93
N LEU A 33 -9.78 11.53 -3.96
CA LEU A 33 -9.22 10.47 -4.80
C LEU A 33 -9.19 9.12 -4.09
N MET A 34 -8.80 9.11 -2.81
CA MET A 34 -8.55 7.87 -2.07
C MET A 34 -9.75 6.94 -1.96
N PRO A 35 -11.01 7.42 -1.79
CA PRO A 35 -12.15 6.50 -1.79
C PRO A 35 -12.28 5.70 -3.09
N SER A 36 -11.99 6.31 -4.25
CA SER A 36 -12.00 5.63 -5.53
C SER A 36 -10.78 4.71 -5.71
N VAL A 37 -9.60 5.13 -5.25
CA VAL A 37 -8.38 4.31 -5.29
C VAL A 37 -8.55 3.04 -4.46
N ILE A 38 -8.97 3.16 -3.20
CA ILE A 38 -9.13 2.00 -2.30
C ILE A 38 -10.25 1.08 -2.80
N ARG A 39 -11.34 1.63 -3.33
CA ARG A 39 -12.41 0.82 -3.95
C ARG A 39 -11.87 0.04 -5.15
N GLU A 40 -11.06 0.66 -6.00
CA GLU A 40 -10.47 0.02 -7.17
C GLU A 40 -9.51 -1.11 -6.77
N LEU A 41 -8.62 -0.85 -5.78
CA LEU A 41 -7.67 -1.84 -5.28
C LEU A 41 -8.35 -3.05 -4.64
N ASN A 42 -9.44 -2.84 -3.90
CA ASN A 42 -10.23 -3.90 -3.26
C ASN A 42 -11.36 -4.43 -4.15
N GLY A 43 -11.41 -4.01 -5.40
CA GLY A 43 -12.41 -4.43 -6.37
C GLY A 43 -12.13 -5.79 -6.97
N THR A 44 -13.00 -6.18 -7.90
CA THR A 44 -12.87 -7.42 -8.66
C THR A 44 -12.63 -7.14 -10.14
N VAL A 45 -12.00 -8.06 -10.83
CA VAL A 45 -11.86 -8.08 -12.30
C VAL A 45 -12.75 -9.16 -12.88
N ALA A 46 -13.41 -8.84 -13.98
CA ALA A 46 -14.18 -9.81 -14.75
C ALA A 46 -13.21 -10.79 -15.41
N MET A 47 -13.48 -12.08 -15.24
CA MET A 47 -12.78 -13.13 -15.95
C MET A 47 -13.53 -13.46 -17.24
N TYR A 48 -12.79 -13.93 -18.25
CA TYR A 48 -13.39 -14.36 -19.52
C TYR A 48 -14.39 -15.50 -19.32
N GLU A 49 -14.04 -16.43 -18.42
CA GLU A 49 -14.91 -17.52 -17.97
C GLU A 49 -14.81 -17.63 -16.45
N GLY A 50 -15.96 -17.87 -15.78
CA GLY A 50 -16.03 -18.09 -14.35
C GLY A 50 -16.49 -16.89 -13.52
N ALA A 51 -16.33 -16.99 -12.21
CA ALA A 51 -16.66 -15.91 -11.28
C ALA A 51 -15.61 -14.79 -11.35
N PRO A 52 -15.98 -13.52 -11.06
CA PRO A 52 -15.02 -12.45 -10.91
C PRO A 52 -13.95 -12.81 -9.89
N SER A 53 -12.72 -12.41 -10.15
CA SER A 53 -11.59 -12.59 -9.22
C SER A 53 -11.26 -11.27 -8.54
N ASP A 54 -10.75 -11.33 -7.32
CA ASP A 54 -10.21 -10.14 -6.66
C ASP A 54 -9.09 -9.54 -7.51
N ARG A 55 -9.06 -8.22 -7.60
CA ARG A 55 -8.04 -7.49 -8.38
C ARG A 55 -6.64 -7.70 -7.81
N MET A 56 -6.54 -7.81 -6.50
CA MET A 56 -5.29 -8.02 -5.77
C MET A 56 -5.46 -9.15 -4.76
N GLU A 57 -4.39 -9.88 -4.51
CA GLU A 57 -4.34 -10.88 -3.43
C GLU A 57 -4.35 -10.23 -2.04
N MET A 58 -3.89 -8.97 -1.96
CA MET A 58 -3.80 -8.20 -0.72
C MET A 58 -5.00 -7.28 -0.57
N LYS A 59 -5.41 -7.05 0.68
CA LYS A 59 -6.39 -6.03 1.01
C LYS A 59 -5.71 -4.67 1.21
N ALA A 60 -6.16 -3.67 0.48
CA ALA A 60 -5.62 -2.32 0.54
C ALA A 60 -6.32 -1.47 1.60
N PHE A 61 -5.54 -0.69 2.37
CA PHE A 61 -6.02 0.21 3.41
C PHE A 61 -5.39 1.59 3.24
N PHE A 62 -6.19 2.64 3.45
CA PHE A 62 -5.67 4.01 3.49
C PHE A 62 -5.23 4.36 4.90
N LEU A 63 -3.92 4.54 5.11
CA LEU A 63 -3.33 4.66 6.44
C LEU A 63 -3.41 6.07 7.03
N ASP A 64 -3.73 7.09 6.22
CA ASP A 64 -3.99 8.43 6.72
C ASP A 64 -5.42 8.57 7.31
N ASP A 65 -6.30 7.61 7.02
CA ASP A 65 -7.59 7.50 7.66
C ASP A 65 -7.47 6.66 8.94
N PRO A 66 -7.89 7.18 10.11
CA PRO A 66 -7.81 6.45 11.38
C PRO A 66 -8.51 5.08 11.36
N ALA A 67 -9.66 4.97 10.69
CA ALA A 67 -10.35 3.70 10.55
C ALA A 67 -9.58 2.71 9.66
N GLY A 68 -8.98 3.22 8.57
CA GLY A 68 -8.12 2.44 7.68
C GLY A 68 -6.87 1.93 8.40
N LEU A 69 -6.22 2.79 9.19
CA LEU A 69 -5.05 2.42 9.99
C LEU A 69 -5.40 1.37 11.05
N THR A 70 -6.50 1.56 11.78
CA THR A 70 -6.96 0.59 12.78
C THR A 70 -7.24 -0.77 12.14
N ALA A 71 -7.91 -0.79 10.99
CA ALA A 71 -8.20 -2.03 10.27
C ALA A 71 -6.94 -2.71 9.71
N PHE A 72 -5.96 -1.92 9.27
CA PHE A 72 -4.67 -2.42 8.81
C PHE A 72 -3.88 -3.11 9.93
N LEU A 73 -3.91 -2.54 11.13
CA LEU A 73 -3.19 -3.06 12.32
C LEU A 73 -3.98 -4.13 13.09
N ALA A 74 -5.25 -4.35 12.76
CA ALA A 74 -6.08 -5.31 13.48
C ALA A 74 -5.50 -6.74 13.36
N PRO A 75 -5.27 -7.44 14.48
CA PRO A 75 -4.76 -8.80 14.45
C PRO A 75 -5.85 -9.73 13.87
N THR A 76 -5.48 -10.52 12.87
CA THR A 76 -6.31 -11.61 12.30
C THR A 76 -5.60 -12.95 12.42
N SER A 77 -4.56 -12.99 13.22
CA SER A 77 -3.74 -14.19 13.43
C SER A 77 -4.55 -15.31 14.08
N ARG A 78 -4.20 -16.54 13.72
CA ARG A 78 -4.72 -17.79 14.28
C ARG A 78 -3.59 -18.75 14.58
N GLN A 79 -3.79 -19.60 15.57
CA GLN A 79 -2.85 -20.67 15.86
C GLN A 79 -3.02 -21.79 14.84
N ILE A 80 -1.91 -22.20 14.23
CA ILE A 80 -1.87 -23.33 13.27
C ILE A 80 -0.92 -24.38 13.83
N LEU A 81 -1.40 -25.62 13.87
CA LEU A 81 -0.56 -26.76 14.23
C LEU A 81 0.45 -27.03 13.12
N VAL A 82 1.73 -27.13 13.49
CA VAL A 82 2.79 -27.50 12.53
C VAL A 82 2.62 -28.97 12.16
N PRO A 83 2.46 -29.32 10.88
CA PRO A 83 2.27 -30.71 10.45
C PRO A 83 3.37 -31.62 10.96
N GLY A 84 2.99 -32.75 11.57
CA GLY A 84 3.92 -33.73 12.11
C GLY A 84 4.50 -33.42 13.49
N THR A 85 4.05 -32.34 14.15
CA THR A 85 4.48 -31.94 15.49
C THR A 85 3.31 -31.67 16.42
N THR A 86 3.58 -31.40 17.70
CA THR A 86 2.61 -30.88 18.68
C THR A 86 2.71 -29.36 18.86
N GLU A 87 3.58 -28.70 18.10
CA GLU A 87 3.82 -27.27 18.19
C GLU A 87 2.80 -26.49 17.38
N THR A 88 2.40 -25.33 17.91
CA THR A 88 1.54 -24.36 17.21
C THR A 88 2.32 -23.08 16.95
N ILE A 89 2.09 -22.49 15.78
CA ILE A 89 2.62 -21.19 15.38
C ILE A 89 1.48 -20.21 15.14
N GLU A 90 1.75 -18.95 15.42
CA GLU A 90 0.84 -17.86 15.07
C GLU A 90 0.98 -17.54 13.58
N TYR A 91 -0.13 -17.49 12.88
CA TYR A 91 -0.19 -17.21 11.45
C TYR A 91 -1.29 -16.20 11.14
N ASP A 92 -0.93 -15.13 10.43
CA ASP A 92 -1.90 -14.17 9.90
C ASP A 92 -2.16 -14.45 8.41
N PRO A 93 -3.36 -14.93 8.03
CA PRO A 93 -3.68 -15.26 6.65
C PRO A 93 -3.98 -14.03 5.79
N VAL A 94 -4.20 -12.86 6.40
CA VAL A 94 -4.59 -11.67 5.66
C VAL A 94 -3.36 -10.90 5.19
N LYS A 95 -3.13 -10.94 3.89
CA LYS A 95 -2.14 -10.06 3.26
C LYS A 95 -2.69 -8.64 3.20
N ARG A 96 -1.91 -7.66 3.66
CA ARG A 96 -2.32 -6.26 3.74
C ARG A 96 -1.37 -5.36 2.99
N MET A 97 -1.91 -4.40 2.28
CA MET A 97 -1.17 -3.31 1.65
C MET A 97 -1.62 -1.98 2.22
N GLY A 98 -0.67 -1.17 2.67
CA GLY A 98 -0.92 0.19 3.10
C GLY A 98 -0.73 1.20 1.98
N VAL A 99 -1.66 2.14 1.86
CA VAL A 99 -1.51 3.33 1.02
C VAL A 99 -1.48 4.56 1.92
N ILE A 100 -0.46 5.39 1.79
CA ILE A 100 -0.28 6.59 2.62
C ILE A 100 0.12 7.77 1.75
N THR A 101 -0.16 8.98 2.19
CA THR A 101 0.32 10.20 1.51
C THR A 101 1.63 10.69 2.14
N THR A 102 2.50 11.31 1.30
CA THR A 102 3.74 11.90 1.80
C THR A 102 3.45 13.00 2.84
N LYS A 103 4.15 12.96 3.96
CA LYS A 103 4.04 14.00 5.01
C LYS A 103 4.96 15.18 4.76
N LEU A 104 6.04 14.97 4.01
CA LEU A 104 7.03 16.01 3.78
C LEU A 104 6.58 17.04 2.73
N GLY A 105 5.74 16.63 1.79
CA GLY A 105 5.39 17.41 0.60
C GLY A 105 6.50 17.38 -0.45
N THR A 106 6.12 17.54 -1.72
CA THR A 106 7.03 17.34 -2.86
C THR A 106 8.19 18.34 -2.86
N SER A 107 7.91 19.64 -2.63
CA SER A 107 8.94 20.68 -2.69
C SER A 107 10.01 20.51 -1.62
N LYS A 108 9.60 20.18 -0.39
CA LYS A 108 10.55 19.89 0.70
C LYS A 108 11.35 18.62 0.45
N ALA A 109 10.72 17.57 -0.07
CA ALA A 109 11.40 16.32 -0.39
C ALA A 109 12.50 16.52 -1.44
N ILE A 110 12.22 17.31 -2.50
CA ILE A 110 13.21 17.67 -3.53
C ILE A 110 14.36 18.46 -2.92
N ALA A 111 14.06 19.48 -2.09
CA ALA A 111 15.09 20.30 -1.46
C ALA A 111 16.00 19.49 -0.53
N PHE A 112 15.44 18.61 0.29
CA PHE A 112 16.22 17.70 1.16
C PHE A 112 17.02 16.69 0.36
N GLY A 113 16.47 16.14 -0.72
CA GLY A 113 17.18 15.23 -1.61
C GLY A 113 18.40 15.90 -2.26
N ALA A 114 18.23 17.10 -2.79
CA ALA A 114 19.32 17.87 -3.36
C ALA A 114 20.42 18.21 -2.33
N TYR A 115 20.01 18.59 -1.12
CA TYR A 115 20.96 18.88 -0.02
C TYR A 115 21.73 17.63 0.41
N ALA A 116 21.04 16.50 0.60
CA ALA A 116 21.68 15.24 0.96
C ALA A 116 22.64 14.75 -0.12
N PHE A 117 22.27 14.91 -1.39
CA PHE A 117 23.16 14.59 -2.51
C PHE A 117 24.42 15.45 -2.49
N ALA A 118 24.28 16.78 -2.30
CA ALA A 118 25.42 17.69 -2.22
C ALA A 118 26.36 17.35 -1.06
N LEU A 119 25.83 17.01 0.13
CA LEU A 119 26.65 16.56 1.26
C LEU A 119 27.41 15.27 0.93
N ASN A 120 26.74 14.30 0.35
CA ASN A 120 27.39 13.03 -0.04
C ASN A 120 28.49 13.22 -1.08
N GLU A 121 28.38 14.21 -1.96
CA GLU A 121 29.46 14.55 -2.90
C GLU A 121 30.65 15.23 -2.19
N LEU A 122 30.39 16.07 -1.18
CA LEU A 122 31.46 16.70 -0.40
C LEU A 122 32.25 15.69 0.45
N ASP A 123 31.58 14.68 0.99
CA ASP A 123 32.21 13.64 1.81
C ASP A 123 33.13 12.69 1.02
N LYS A 124 33.14 12.76 -0.30
CA LYS A 124 34.01 11.96 -1.17
C LYS A 124 35.41 12.56 -1.37
N TYR A 125 35.62 13.78 -0.92
CA TYR A 125 36.87 14.52 -1.03
C TYR A 125 37.48 14.79 0.36
#